data_8dfe3f92f3807599f306db7cd65d54cd
#
_entry.id   8dfe3f92f3807599f306db7cd65d54cd
#
_cell.length_a   1.000
_cell.length_b   1.000
_cell.length_c   1.000
_cell.angle_alpha   90.00
_cell.angle_beta   90.00
_cell.angle_gamma   90.00
#
_symmetry.space_group_name_H-M   'P 1'
#
loop_
_entity.id
_entity.type
_entity.pdbx_description
1 polymer ?
#
loop_
_entity_poly.entity_id
_entity_poly.type
_entity_poly.pdbx_seq_one_letter_code
_entity_poly.pdbx_strand_id
1 'polypeptide(L)'
;MNDKEIGEIRRHLRRDRSNITAIYGCYVNDNKEVISEFRQSTGIMPENESDKYFALLRRSLSGAIGKNLIDITFKTSQVAGSPEHKMLMDLRETKLADDNLRREFCQKIIDTVTIEGNYLILLCCDSYDVPFKSKDGDSQADNSDETYTFILCAICPVKQTKANLHYVPEEKLFHDGAMNQMVSAPALGFLFPAFDDRATNIYNALYYTHDITASQDGLIEAVFNTPVPQPAAEQKKSFEALLTTSLGEDCSLDVVQTVHDQLCQRIELHKESKVPEPLMISKEDVKEVLTSCGVSQEHLAKFSVDYDETFGFEADLHPKNIIDNKHFEVKTPDVVIKVDPARSDLIETRVIGGVKYILISADENVEVNGVNINISDPEKETANV
;
A
#
# COMPACT_ATOMS: atom_id res chain seq x y z
N MET A 1 1.79 3.88 -2.87
CA MET A 1 1.79 5.11 -2.01
C MET A 1 2.56 4.88 -0.72
N ASN A 2 3.17 5.92 -0.12
CA ASN A 2 3.86 5.84 1.18
C ASN A 2 3.10 6.65 2.27
N ASP A 3 3.49 6.49 3.56
CA ASP A 3 2.81 7.15 4.69
C ASP A 3 2.79 8.68 4.60
N LYS A 4 3.81 9.29 3.98
CA LYS A 4 3.88 10.76 3.81
C LYS A 4 2.86 11.24 2.79
N GLU A 5 2.72 10.53 1.69
CA GLU A 5 1.77 10.80 0.61
C GLU A 5 0.33 10.61 1.08
N ILE A 6 0.05 9.47 1.73
CA ILE A 6 -1.27 9.23 2.35
C ILE A 6 -1.60 10.31 3.39
N GLY A 7 -0.62 10.67 4.22
CA GLY A 7 -0.75 11.74 5.19
C GLY A 7 -1.00 13.11 4.55
N GLU A 8 -0.45 13.36 3.36
CA GLU A 8 -0.65 14.59 2.60
C GLU A 8 -2.10 14.66 2.07
N ILE A 9 -2.58 13.61 1.42
CA ILE A 9 -3.98 13.54 0.94
C ILE A 9 -4.97 13.59 2.10
N ARG A 10 -4.73 12.89 3.22
CA ARG A 10 -5.58 12.99 4.41
C ARG A 10 -5.66 14.38 5.00
N ARG A 11 -4.57 15.17 4.96
CA ARG A 11 -4.57 16.58 5.41
C ARG A 11 -5.31 17.49 4.44
N HIS A 12 -5.28 17.18 3.15
CA HIS A 12 -6.03 17.89 2.13
C HIS A 12 -7.54 17.64 2.25
N LEU A 13 -7.97 16.42 2.59
CA LEU A 13 -9.37 16.04 2.76
C LEU A 13 -10.01 16.70 4.00
N ARG A 14 -10.10 18.02 3.97
CA ARG A 14 -10.81 18.85 4.96
C ARG A 14 -11.66 19.85 4.23
N ARG A 15 -12.75 20.26 4.83
CA ARG A 15 -13.67 21.22 4.25
C ARG A 15 -13.00 22.52 3.76
N ASP A 16 -12.04 23.02 4.54
CA ASP A 16 -11.31 24.27 4.28
C ASP A 16 -10.18 24.14 3.25
N ARG A 17 -9.89 22.94 2.75
CA ARG A 17 -8.76 22.68 1.85
C ARG A 17 -9.12 21.90 0.61
N SER A 18 -10.12 21.01 0.68
CA SER A 18 -10.50 20.15 -0.44
C SER A 18 -11.31 20.91 -1.48
N ASN A 19 -11.22 20.45 -2.73
CA ASN A 19 -12.01 20.92 -3.85
C ASN A 19 -13.25 20.05 -4.11
N ILE A 20 -13.67 19.23 -3.13
CA ILE A 20 -14.88 18.41 -3.22
C ILE A 20 -16.10 19.32 -3.29
N THR A 21 -16.79 19.34 -4.41
CA THR A 21 -18.01 20.14 -4.61
C THR A 21 -19.29 19.39 -4.26
N ALA A 22 -19.26 18.05 -4.34
CA ALA A 22 -20.41 17.20 -4.04
C ALA A 22 -19.97 15.85 -3.47
N ILE A 23 -20.80 15.32 -2.57
CA ILE A 23 -20.71 13.97 -2.06
C ILE A 23 -21.95 13.22 -2.55
N TYR A 24 -21.72 12.06 -3.14
CA TYR A 24 -22.76 11.16 -3.61
C TYR A 24 -22.92 10.01 -2.64
N GLY A 25 -24.14 9.67 -2.29
CA GLY A 25 -24.45 8.56 -1.39
C GLY A 25 -25.44 7.61 -2.02
N CYS A 26 -25.21 6.31 -1.84
CA CYS A 26 -26.16 5.23 -2.14
C CYS A 26 -26.39 4.44 -0.84
N TYR A 27 -27.61 4.53 -0.29
CA TYR A 27 -28.01 3.82 0.90
C TYR A 27 -28.68 2.51 0.55
N VAL A 28 -28.17 1.41 1.05
CA VAL A 28 -28.54 0.04 0.67
C VAL A 28 -28.98 -0.73 1.92
N ASN A 29 -30.02 -1.54 1.78
CA ASN A 29 -30.48 -2.42 2.86
C ASN A 29 -29.76 -3.77 2.85
N ASP A 30 -30.04 -4.58 3.86
CA ASP A 30 -29.50 -5.93 4.04
C ASP A 30 -29.85 -6.91 2.89
N ASN A 31 -30.96 -6.64 2.17
CA ASN A 31 -31.38 -7.41 1.00
C ASN A 31 -30.71 -6.94 -0.31
N LYS A 32 -29.70 -6.07 -0.23
CA LYS A 32 -29.03 -5.47 -1.38
C LYS A 32 -29.92 -4.58 -2.24
N GLU A 33 -31.01 -4.02 -1.67
CA GLU A 33 -31.88 -3.09 -2.38
C GLU A 33 -31.50 -1.65 -2.05
N VAL A 34 -31.46 -0.80 -3.05
CA VAL A 34 -31.20 0.64 -2.89
C VAL A 34 -32.41 1.30 -2.23
N ILE A 35 -32.23 1.80 -1.00
CA ILE A 35 -33.26 2.55 -0.28
C ILE A 35 -33.33 3.97 -0.79
N SER A 36 -32.18 4.62 -0.99
CA SER A 36 -32.11 5.99 -1.49
C SER A 36 -30.75 6.31 -2.10
N GLU A 37 -30.78 7.17 -3.12
CA GLU A 37 -29.61 7.82 -3.69
C GLU A 37 -29.70 9.32 -3.38
N PHE A 38 -28.58 9.95 -3.08
CA PHE A 38 -28.53 11.38 -2.85
C PHE A 38 -27.23 12.01 -3.35
N ARG A 39 -27.33 13.30 -3.64
CA ARG A 39 -26.20 14.17 -3.94
C ARG A 39 -26.26 15.36 -3.00
N GLN A 40 -25.21 15.57 -2.23
CA GLN A 40 -25.11 16.71 -1.32
C GLN A 40 -23.97 17.64 -1.77
N SER A 41 -24.28 18.91 -1.95
CA SER A 41 -23.27 19.93 -2.27
C SER A 41 -22.59 20.37 -0.98
N THR A 42 -21.26 20.30 -0.95
CA THR A 42 -20.44 20.69 0.21
C THR A 42 -20.54 22.18 0.52
N GLY A 43 -20.82 23.01 -0.50
CA GLY A 43 -20.92 24.48 -0.33
C GLY A 43 -22.18 24.96 0.39
N ILE A 44 -23.26 24.15 0.42
CA ILE A 44 -24.52 24.50 1.08
C ILE A 44 -24.82 23.65 2.31
N MET A 45 -24.01 22.64 2.55
CA MET A 45 -24.14 21.74 3.71
C MET A 45 -23.73 22.45 5.00
N PRO A 46 -24.47 22.24 6.12
CA PRO A 46 -24.05 22.75 7.43
C PRO A 46 -22.64 22.24 7.82
N GLU A 47 -21.84 23.10 8.48
CA GLU A 47 -20.47 22.75 8.87
C GLU A 47 -20.36 21.43 9.62
N ASN A 48 -21.16 21.27 10.66
CA ASN A 48 -21.15 20.08 11.50
C ASN A 48 -21.51 18.79 10.73
N GLU A 49 -22.31 18.90 9.68
CA GLU A 49 -22.66 17.77 8.80
C GLU A 49 -21.54 17.48 7.83
N SER A 50 -21.02 18.51 7.18
CA SER A 50 -19.87 18.43 6.28
C SER A 50 -18.67 17.77 6.96
N ASP A 51 -18.30 18.21 8.16
CA ASP A 51 -17.20 17.67 8.93
C ASP A 51 -17.33 16.16 9.20
N LYS A 52 -18.56 15.66 9.39
CA LYS A 52 -18.82 14.23 9.59
C LYS A 52 -18.56 13.43 8.30
N TYR A 53 -19.02 13.93 7.14
CA TYR A 53 -18.71 13.29 5.86
C TYR A 53 -17.21 13.28 5.58
N PHE A 54 -16.53 14.41 5.76
CA PHE A 54 -15.08 14.47 5.60
C PHE A 54 -14.34 13.55 6.59
N ALA A 55 -14.85 13.38 7.80
CA ALA A 55 -14.29 12.45 8.76
C ALA A 55 -14.41 10.98 8.30
N LEU A 56 -15.56 10.59 7.72
CA LEU A 56 -15.75 9.27 7.13
C LEU A 56 -14.78 9.05 5.96
N LEU A 57 -14.72 9.99 5.01
CA LEU A 57 -13.83 9.92 3.86
C LEU A 57 -12.35 9.81 4.26
N ARG A 58 -11.90 10.63 5.22
CA ARG A 58 -10.52 10.51 5.75
C ARG A 58 -10.25 9.16 6.41
N ARG A 59 -11.27 8.57 7.01
CA ARG A 59 -11.12 7.31 7.73
C ARG A 59 -10.91 6.13 6.79
N SER A 60 -11.40 6.19 5.55
CA SER A 60 -11.10 5.20 4.50
C SER A 60 -9.64 5.28 3.98
N LEU A 61 -8.85 6.23 4.46
CA LEU A 61 -7.41 6.31 4.20
C LEU A 61 -6.60 6.13 5.50
N SER A 62 -7.15 5.47 6.51
CA SER A 62 -6.49 5.29 7.82
C SER A 62 -6.02 3.86 8.02
N GLY A 63 -5.05 3.68 8.90
CA GLY A 63 -4.47 2.37 9.21
C GLY A 63 -3.04 2.23 8.70
N ALA A 64 -2.49 1.04 8.80
CA ALA A 64 -1.13 0.74 8.38
C ALA A 64 -1.09 0.26 6.92
N ILE A 65 -0.10 0.75 6.17
CA ILE A 65 0.21 0.27 4.83
C ILE A 65 0.58 -1.21 4.88
N GLY A 66 0.08 -1.97 3.90
CA GLY A 66 0.28 -3.42 3.84
C GLY A 66 -0.58 -4.22 4.83
N LYS A 67 -1.51 -3.54 5.55
CA LYS A 67 -2.52 -4.17 6.43
C LYS A 67 -3.92 -3.66 6.08
N ASN A 68 -4.25 -2.46 6.57
CA ASN A 68 -5.53 -1.82 6.29
C ASN A 68 -5.55 -1.11 4.93
N LEU A 69 -4.40 -0.61 4.52
CA LEU A 69 -4.18 0.08 3.25
C LEU A 69 -3.33 -0.81 2.35
N ILE A 70 -3.92 -1.30 1.28
CA ILE A 70 -3.34 -2.29 0.37
C ILE A 70 -3.24 -1.66 -1.02
N ASP A 71 -2.05 -1.67 -1.60
CA ASP A 71 -1.84 -1.20 -2.97
C ASP A 71 -2.41 -2.23 -3.95
N ILE A 72 -3.32 -1.79 -4.80
CA ILE A 72 -3.84 -2.53 -5.94
C ILE A 72 -3.05 -2.08 -7.16
N THR A 73 -2.42 -3.01 -7.85
CA THR A 73 -1.63 -2.72 -9.06
C THR A 73 -2.31 -3.28 -10.29
N PHE A 74 -2.54 -2.43 -11.29
CA PHE A 74 -3.07 -2.82 -12.59
C PHE A 74 -1.94 -3.20 -13.54
N LYS A 75 -2.10 -4.30 -14.26
CA LYS A 75 -1.21 -4.67 -15.37
C LYS A 75 -1.38 -3.67 -16.52
N THR A 76 -0.34 -3.46 -17.32
CA THR A 76 -0.41 -2.58 -18.51
C THR A 76 -1.55 -2.97 -19.45
N SER A 77 -1.83 -4.27 -19.61
CA SER A 77 -2.97 -4.76 -20.39
C SER A 77 -4.33 -4.35 -19.81
N GLN A 78 -4.45 -4.24 -18.50
CA GLN A 78 -5.67 -3.79 -17.83
C GLN A 78 -5.88 -2.29 -18.01
N VAL A 79 -4.83 -1.49 -17.86
CA VAL A 79 -4.88 -0.04 -18.11
C VAL A 79 -5.26 0.25 -19.57
N ALA A 80 -4.78 -0.56 -20.51
CA ALA A 80 -5.06 -0.39 -21.93
C ALA A 80 -6.47 -0.84 -22.36
N GLY A 81 -7.09 -1.83 -21.67
CA GLY A 81 -8.29 -2.45 -22.20
C GLY A 81 -9.29 -3.08 -21.22
N SER A 82 -9.04 -3.04 -19.89
CA SER A 82 -9.99 -3.57 -18.91
C SER A 82 -11.22 -2.66 -18.77
N PRO A 83 -12.45 -3.19 -18.82
CA PRO A 83 -13.65 -2.41 -18.59
C PRO A 83 -13.72 -1.83 -17.16
N GLU A 84 -13.16 -2.50 -16.16
CA GLU A 84 -13.12 -2.04 -14.77
C GLU A 84 -12.22 -0.81 -14.63
N HIS A 85 -11.01 -0.88 -15.17
CA HIS A 85 -10.09 0.27 -15.16
C HIS A 85 -10.67 1.46 -15.93
N LYS A 86 -11.26 1.20 -17.10
CA LYS A 86 -11.94 2.23 -17.88
C LYS A 86 -13.09 2.88 -17.11
N MET A 87 -13.91 2.09 -16.41
CA MET A 87 -14.99 2.61 -15.57
C MET A 87 -14.46 3.53 -14.47
N LEU A 88 -13.37 3.18 -13.81
CA LEU A 88 -12.73 4.03 -12.79
C LEU A 88 -12.20 5.33 -13.40
N MET A 89 -11.61 5.27 -14.59
CA MET A 89 -11.14 6.46 -15.32
C MET A 89 -12.32 7.35 -15.74
N ASP A 90 -13.38 6.79 -16.30
CA ASP A 90 -14.58 7.52 -16.72
C ASP A 90 -15.27 8.21 -15.51
N LEU A 91 -15.36 7.54 -14.36
CA LEU A 91 -15.85 8.13 -13.10
C LEU A 91 -14.98 9.33 -12.65
N ARG A 92 -13.67 9.22 -12.78
CA ARG A 92 -12.73 10.29 -12.46
C ARG A 92 -12.84 11.46 -13.44
N GLU A 93 -12.86 11.19 -14.75
CA GLU A 93 -12.91 12.20 -15.80
C GLU A 93 -14.21 12.99 -15.77
N THR A 94 -15.34 12.31 -15.59
CA THR A 94 -16.65 12.94 -15.41
C THR A 94 -16.80 13.62 -14.05
N LYS A 95 -15.83 13.50 -13.15
CA LYS A 95 -15.89 13.96 -11.75
C LYS A 95 -17.16 13.48 -11.05
N LEU A 96 -17.55 12.25 -11.33
CA LEU A 96 -18.79 11.63 -10.85
C LEU A 96 -20.08 12.34 -11.32
N ALA A 97 -20.06 13.11 -12.39
CA ALA A 97 -21.25 13.84 -12.85
C ALA A 97 -22.26 12.95 -13.62
N ASP A 98 -21.81 11.83 -14.20
CA ASP A 98 -22.66 10.90 -14.91
C ASP A 98 -23.44 10.01 -13.94
N ASP A 99 -24.77 10.20 -13.89
CA ASP A 99 -25.68 9.46 -13.00
C ASP A 99 -25.75 7.97 -13.34
N ASN A 100 -25.72 7.61 -14.63
CA ASN A 100 -25.84 6.22 -15.07
C ASN A 100 -24.56 5.46 -14.70
N LEU A 101 -23.41 6.06 -14.98
CA LEU A 101 -22.11 5.47 -14.64
C LEU A 101 -21.96 5.25 -13.14
N ARG A 102 -22.39 6.22 -12.31
CA ARG A 102 -22.37 6.06 -10.83
C ARG A 102 -23.29 4.93 -10.38
N ARG A 103 -24.50 4.82 -10.94
CA ARG A 103 -25.45 3.73 -10.61
C ARG A 103 -24.89 2.38 -10.98
N GLU A 104 -24.34 2.25 -12.19
CA GLU A 104 -23.69 1.02 -12.63
C GLU A 104 -22.55 0.62 -11.69
N PHE A 105 -21.72 1.59 -11.31
CA PHE A 105 -20.62 1.37 -10.38
C PHE A 105 -21.13 0.99 -8.98
N CYS A 106 -22.12 1.69 -8.43
CA CYS A 106 -22.72 1.31 -7.15
C CYS A 106 -23.34 -0.08 -7.21
N GLN A 107 -23.97 -0.45 -8.32
CA GLN A 107 -24.55 -1.78 -8.48
C GLN A 107 -23.47 -2.88 -8.45
N LYS A 108 -22.33 -2.68 -9.11
CA LYS A 108 -21.20 -3.62 -9.01
C LYS A 108 -20.74 -3.82 -7.56
N ILE A 109 -20.68 -2.74 -6.78
CA ILE A 109 -20.34 -2.83 -5.35
C ILE A 109 -21.42 -3.60 -4.59
N ILE A 110 -22.71 -3.28 -4.80
CA ILE A 110 -23.84 -3.92 -4.11
C ILE A 110 -23.87 -5.42 -4.36
N ASP A 111 -23.63 -5.85 -5.60
CA ASP A 111 -23.68 -7.26 -5.99
C ASP A 111 -22.58 -8.09 -5.30
N THR A 112 -21.43 -7.48 -5.02
CA THR A 112 -20.21 -8.18 -4.61
C THR A 112 -19.80 -7.97 -3.16
N VAL A 113 -20.18 -6.84 -2.55
CA VAL A 113 -19.81 -6.56 -1.15
C VAL A 113 -20.51 -7.53 -0.19
N THR A 114 -19.75 -7.96 0.82
CA THR A 114 -20.24 -8.82 1.91
C THR A 114 -20.19 -8.05 3.22
N ILE A 115 -21.20 -7.20 3.43
CA ILE A 115 -21.40 -6.45 4.68
C ILE A 115 -22.75 -6.89 5.25
N GLU A 116 -22.77 -7.25 6.54
CA GLU A 116 -24.00 -7.57 7.24
C GLU A 116 -24.78 -6.29 7.58
N GLY A 117 -26.11 -6.34 7.32
CA GLY A 117 -27.00 -5.22 7.58
C GLY A 117 -26.94 -4.12 6.53
N ASN A 118 -27.54 -2.97 6.87
CA ASN A 118 -27.60 -1.83 5.97
C ASN A 118 -26.24 -1.13 5.88
N TYR A 119 -25.94 -0.55 4.72
CA TYR A 119 -24.72 0.21 4.52
C TYR A 119 -24.91 1.40 3.58
N LEU A 120 -24.00 2.35 3.69
CA LEU A 120 -23.96 3.56 2.88
C LEU A 120 -22.67 3.57 2.05
N ILE A 121 -22.81 3.62 0.72
CA ILE A 121 -21.70 3.86 -0.20
C ILE A 121 -21.59 5.37 -0.39
N LEU A 122 -20.44 5.93 -0.09
CA LEU A 122 -20.10 7.33 -0.31
C LEU A 122 -19.07 7.43 -1.42
N LEU A 123 -19.30 8.32 -2.38
CA LEU A 123 -18.40 8.63 -3.48
C LEU A 123 -18.14 10.14 -3.51
N CYS A 124 -16.89 10.54 -3.68
CA CYS A 124 -16.52 11.92 -3.98
C CYS A 124 -15.35 11.96 -4.97
N CYS A 125 -15.26 13.06 -5.70
CA CYS A 125 -14.10 13.40 -6.54
C CYS A 125 -13.45 14.66 -5.97
N ASP A 126 -12.14 14.65 -5.86
CA ASP A 126 -11.33 15.78 -5.42
C ASP A 126 -10.21 16.08 -6.41
N SER A 127 -9.74 17.31 -6.38
CA SER A 127 -8.57 17.76 -7.15
C SER A 127 -7.62 18.47 -6.20
N TYR A 128 -6.38 18.00 -6.15
CA TYR A 128 -5.33 18.52 -5.30
C TYR A 128 -4.22 19.12 -6.14
N ASP A 129 -3.99 20.42 -6.00
CA ASP A 129 -2.86 21.10 -6.63
C ASP A 129 -1.62 20.78 -5.81
N VAL A 130 -0.72 20.01 -6.42
CA VAL A 130 0.46 19.46 -5.76
C VAL A 130 1.49 20.57 -5.55
N PRO A 131 1.79 21.03 -4.31
CA PRO A 131 2.73 22.10 -4.07
C PRO A 131 4.14 21.73 -4.55
N PHE A 132 4.80 22.63 -5.28
CA PHE A 132 6.20 22.44 -5.65
C PHE A 132 7.08 22.41 -4.40
N LYS A 133 7.93 21.40 -4.27
CA LYS A 133 8.97 21.34 -3.23
C LYS A 133 10.31 21.74 -3.85
N SER A 134 10.81 22.94 -3.52
CA SER A 134 12.18 23.32 -3.80
C SER A 134 13.15 22.35 -3.10
N LYS A 135 14.37 22.18 -3.68
CA LYS A 135 15.46 21.40 -3.05
C LYS A 135 15.83 21.91 -1.66
N ASP A 136 15.52 23.18 -1.36
CA ASP A 136 15.79 23.83 -0.06
C ASP A 136 14.66 23.67 0.97
N GLY A 137 13.63 22.89 0.65
CA GLY A 137 12.57 22.54 1.61
C GLY A 137 11.42 23.55 1.73
N ASP A 138 11.49 24.69 1.06
CA ASP A 138 10.40 25.66 1.03
C ASP A 138 9.31 25.23 0.03
N SER A 139 8.08 25.11 0.51
CA SER A 139 6.91 24.83 -0.31
C SER A 139 6.33 26.13 -0.85
N GLN A 140 6.46 26.38 -2.14
CA GLN A 140 5.79 27.49 -2.82
C GLN A 140 4.47 26.99 -3.40
N ALA A 141 3.36 27.48 -2.86
CA ALA A 141 2.01 27.12 -3.30
C ALA A 141 1.64 27.65 -4.70
N ASP A 142 2.35 28.68 -5.17
CA ASP A 142 2.01 29.40 -6.41
C ASP A 142 2.58 28.76 -7.70
N ASN A 143 3.38 27.68 -7.62
CA ASN A 143 4.00 27.01 -8.76
C ASN A 143 3.66 25.51 -8.75
N SER A 144 2.39 25.14 -8.65
CA SER A 144 2.02 23.74 -8.86
C SER A 144 1.92 23.46 -10.35
N ASP A 145 2.84 22.65 -10.89
CA ASP A 145 2.81 22.22 -12.29
C ASP A 145 1.89 21.00 -12.52
N GLU A 146 1.35 20.39 -11.44
CA GLU A 146 0.54 19.17 -11.51
C GLU A 146 -0.68 19.23 -10.60
N THR A 147 -1.86 18.93 -11.17
CA THR A 147 -3.10 18.75 -10.43
C THR A 147 -3.45 17.27 -10.33
N TYR A 148 -3.42 16.73 -9.13
CA TYR A 148 -3.83 15.36 -8.84
C TYR A 148 -5.34 15.28 -8.64
N THR A 149 -6.05 14.65 -9.57
CA THR A 149 -7.51 14.42 -9.50
C THR A 149 -7.77 12.95 -9.20
N PHE A 150 -8.60 12.68 -8.18
CA PHE A 150 -8.90 11.33 -7.71
C PHE A 150 -10.36 11.16 -7.30
N ILE A 151 -10.82 9.91 -7.33
CA ILE A 151 -12.07 9.49 -6.72
C ILE A 151 -11.80 8.76 -5.41
N LEU A 152 -12.66 8.97 -4.43
CA LEU A 152 -12.60 8.30 -3.13
C LEU A 152 -13.95 7.65 -2.86
N CYS A 153 -13.92 6.36 -2.55
CA CYS A 153 -15.07 5.58 -2.13
C CYS A 153 -14.93 5.20 -0.65
N ALA A 154 -16.02 5.27 0.10
CA ALA A 154 -16.11 4.76 1.46
C ALA A 154 -17.41 4.00 1.64
N ILE A 155 -17.35 2.76 2.08
CA ILE A 155 -18.50 1.89 2.33
C ILE A 155 -18.65 1.77 3.85
N CYS A 156 -19.72 2.35 4.36
CA CYS A 156 -19.95 2.55 5.79
C CYS A 156 -21.14 1.73 6.27
N PRO A 157 -20.97 0.77 7.20
CA PRO A 157 -22.11 0.08 7.81
C PRO A 157 -23.05 1.07 8.51
N VAL A 158 -24.36 0.85 8.41
CA VAL A 158 -25.38 1.64 9.10
C VAL A 158 -25.98 0.81 10.20
N LYS A 159 -25.84 1.29 11.44
CA LYS A 159 -26.36 0.60 12.63
C LYS A 159 -27.65 1.25 13.10
N GLN A 160 -28.60 0.44 13.51
CA GLN A 160 -29.78 0.94 14.19
C GLN A 160 -29.45 1.18 15.69
N THR A 161 -29.81 2.35 16.19
CA THR A 161 -29.79 2.59 17.63
C THR A 161 -31.03 1.96 18.25
N LYS A 162 -30.88 1.38 19.44
CA LYS A 162 -32.04 0.91 20.21
C LYS A 162 -32.89 2.12 20.62
N ALA A 163 -34.20 1.95 20.61
CA ALA A 163 -35.12 2.92 21.21
C ALA A 163 -34.76 3.09 22.67
N ASN A 164 -34.47 4.31 23.10
CA ASN A 164 -34.10 4.64 24.47
C ASN A 164 -34.82 5.93 24.88
N LEU A 165 -35.04 6.10 26.18
CA LEU A 165 -35.50 7.37 26.70
C LEU A 165 -34.42 8.42 26.53
N HIS A 166 -34.70 9.50 25.82
CA HIS A 166 -33.81 10.65 25.67
C HIS A 166 -34.39 11.91 26.41
N TYR A 167 -33.49 12.67 26.96
CA TYR A 167 -33.87 13.92 27.67
C TYR A 167 -34.11 15.04 26.68
N VAL A 168 -35.31 15.65 26.76
CA VAL A 168 -35.68 16.82 25.98
C VAL A 168 -35.54 18.06 26.89
N PRO A 169 -34.51 18.92 26.68
CA PRO A 169 -34.22 20.04 27.59
C PRO A 169 -35.34 21.06 27.67
N GLU A 170 -36.09 21.29 26.59
CA GLU A 170 -37.19 22.22 26.48
C GLU A 170 -38.36 21.83 27.40
N GLU A 171 -38.62 20.51 27.49
CA GLU A 171 -39.74 19.95 28.27
C GLU A 171 -39.30 19.45 29.64
N LYS A 172 -37.98 19.37 29.87
CA LYS A 172 -37.37 18.83 31.11
C LYS A 172 -37.86 17.41 31.46
N LEU A 173 -38.20 16.63 30.45
CA LEU A 173 -38.72 15.28 30.56
C LEU A 173 -37.92 14.30 29.69
N PHE A 174 -38.07 13.01 29.99
CA PHE A 174 -37.55 11.92 29.14
C PHE A 174 -38.67 11.38 28.28
N HIS A 175 -38.44 11.33 26.96
CA HIS A 175 -39.37 10.79 26.00
C HIS A 175 -38.77 9.56 25.31
N ASP A 176 -39.64 8.72 24.76
CA ASP A 176 -39.21 7.59 23.92
C ASP A 176 -38.50 8.14 22.67
N GLY A 177 -37.25 7.76 22.50
CA GLY A 177 -36.45 8.13 21.34
C GLY A 177 -36.71 7.16 20.19
N ALA A 178 -37.03 7.72 19.02
CA ALA A 178 -37.17 6.91 17.82
C ALA A 178 -35.86 6.12 17.54
N MET A 179 -36.01 4.91 17.01
CA MET A 179 -34.88 4.17 16.47
C MET A 179 -34.25 4.99 15.33
N ASN A 180 -33.03 5.43 15.52
CA ASN A 180 -32.27 6.16 14.51
C ASN A 180 -31.26 5.25 13.82
N GLN A 181 -31.06 5.49 12.53
CA GLN A 181 -30.00 4.86 11.77
C GLN A 181 -28.75 5.73 11.81
N MET A 182 -27.63 5.15 12.25
CA MET A 182 -26.36 5.84 12.40
C MET A 182 -25.30 5.25 11.50
N VAL A 183 -24.65 6.10 10.71
CA VAL A 183 -23.52 5.70 9.88
C VAL A 183 -22.30 5.43 10.75
N SER A 184 -21.74 4.26 10.63
CA SER A 184 -20.51 3.85 11.32
C SER A 184 -19.28 4.25 10.52
N ALA A 185 -18.10 4.03 11.10
CA ALA A 185 -16.84 4.18 10.37
C ALA A 185 -16.81 3.27 9.13
N PRO A 186 -16.12 3.65 8.05
CA PRO A 186 -15.97 2.81 6.87
C PRO A 186 -15.44 1.43 7.22
N ALA A 187 -16.09 0.40 6.70
CA ALA A 187 -15.57 -0.97 6.72
C ALA A 187 -14.60 -1.19 5.55
N LEU A 188 -14.95 -0.62 4.40
CA LEU A 188 -14.21 -0.76 3.14
C LEU A 188 -14.12 0.61 2.46
N GLY A 189 -13.20 0.73 1.52
CA GLY A 189 -13.07 1.91 0.68
C GLY A 189 -11.90 1.81 -0.28
N PHE A 190 -11.74 2.79 -1.14
CA PHE A 190 -10.57 2.91 -2.00
C PHE A 190 -10.38 4.33 -2.50
N LEU A 191 -9.16 4.62 -2.91
CA LEU A 191 -8.75 5.83 -3.61
C LEU A 191 -8.18 5.44 -4.96
N PHE A 192 -8.61 6.10 -6.04
CA PHE A 192 -8.11 5.88 -7.40
C PHE A 192 -8.06 7.21 -8.19
N PRO A 193 -7.02 7.42 -8.97
CA PRO A 193 -5.73 6.70 -9.01
C PRO A 193 -4.89 6.95 -7.75
N ALA A 194 -3.82 6.18 -7.58
CA ALA A 194 -2.89 6.37 -6.47
C ALA A 194 -2.07 7.67 -6.63
N PHE A 195 -1.57 8.20 -5.51
CA PHE A 195 -0.68 9.37 -5.45
C PHE A 195 0.74 8.91 -5.13
N ASP A 196 1.50 8.55 -6.16
CA ASP A 196 2.85 8.00 -6.03
C ASP A 196 3.90 9.00 -6.53
N ASP A 197 4.97 9.15 -5.77
CA ASP A 197 6.03 10.12 -6.03
C ASP A 197 5.49 11.54 -6.31
N ARG A 198 4.38 11.88 -5.62
CA ARG A 198 3.62 13.14 -5.72
C ARG A 198 3.01 13.41 -7.10
N ALA A 199 2.76 12.37 -7.86
CA ALA A 199 2.14 12.39 -9.18
C ALA A 199 0.94 11.45 -9.26
N THR A 200 0.12 11.63 -10.30
CA THR A 200 -1.02 10.75 -10.59
C THR A 200 -0.51 9.42 -11.13
N ASN A 201 -0.77 8.31 -10.43
CA ASN A 201 -0.45 6.98 -10.90
C ASN A 201 -1.70 6.15 -11.21
N ILE A 202 -2.09 6.09 -12.48
CA ILE A 202 -3.27 5.35 -12.97
C ILE A 202 -3.10 3.83 -12.94
N TYR A 203 -1.87 3.34 -12.75
CA TYR A 203 -1.59 1.92 -12.62
C TYR A 203 -1.85 1.38 -11.22
N ASN A 204 -2.11 2.26 -10.24
CA ASN A 204 -2.33 1.86 -8.87
C ASN A 204 -3.60 2.49 -8.28
N ALA A 205 -4.24 1.73 -7.41
CA ALA A 205 -5.27 2.20 -6.49
C ALA A 205 -4.87 1.86 -5.05
N LEU A 206 -5.38 2.59 -4.08
CA LEU A 206 -5.21 2.28 -2.66
C LEU A 206 -6.53 1.75 -2.11
N TYR A 207 -6.57 0.47 -1.78
CA TYR A 207 -7.73 -0.18 -1.17
C TYR A 207 -7.65 -0.11 0.35
N TYR A 208 -8.78 0.13 1.00
CA TYR A 208 -8.90 0.18 2.45
C TYR A 208 -9.84 -0.92 2.96
N THR A 209 -9.39 -1.64 3.97
CA THR A 209 -10.24 -2.54 4.77
C THR A 209 -10.03 -2.28 6.27
N HIS A 210 -11.13 -2.24 7.01
CA HIS A 210 -11.09 -2.14 8.47
C HIS A 210 -10.72 -3.48 9.09
N ASP A 211 -11.32 -4.56 8.59
CA ASP A 211 -11.05 -5.93 9.02
C ASP A 211 -10.13 -6.62 8.01
N ILE A 212 -8.89 -6.83 8.42
CA ILE A 212 -7.87 -7.50 7.60
C ILE A 212 -8.10 -9.01 7.45
N THR A 213 -9.00 -9.58 8.24
CA THR A 213 -9.31 -11.03 8.21
C THR A 213 -10.51 -11.35 7.33
N ALA A 214 -11.34 -10.34 7.03
CA ALA A 214 -12.51 -10.49 6.18
C ALA A 214 -12.11 -10.35 4.71
N SER A 215 -12.10 -11.46 3.97
CA SER A 215 -11.86 -11.43 2.53
C SER A 215 -13.03 -10.75 1.79
N GLN A 216 -12.69 -9.84 0.89
CA GLN A 216 -13.62 -9.13 0.00
C GLN A 216 -13.25 -9.39 -1.47
N ASP A 217 -12.88 -10.61 -1.78
CA ASP A 217 -12.36 -11.02 -3.09
C ASP A 217 -13.31 -10.61 -4.22
N GLY A 218 -14.60 -10.85 -4.05
CA GLY A 218 -15.60 -10.49 -5.04
C GLY A 218 -15.68 -8.99 -5.31
N LEU A 219 -15.52 -8.13 -4.29
CA LEU A 219 -15.48 -6.67 -4.46
C LEU A 219 -14.22 -6.24 -5.20
N ILE A 220 -13.05 -6.78 -4.81
CA ILE A 220 -11.76 -6.42 -5.43
C ILE A 220 -11.75 -6.88 -6.89
N GLU A 221 -12.22 -8.08 -7.18
CA GLU A 221 -12.34 -8.58 -8.55
C GLU A 221 -13.31 -7.73 -9.39
N ALA A 222 -14.49 -7.40 -8.87
CA ALA A 222 -15.50 -6.63 -9.61
C ALA A 222 -15.07 -5.18 -9.87
N VAL A 223 -14.35 -4.55 -8.94
CA VAL A 223 -13.95 -3.13 -9.07
C VAL A 223 -12.61 -2.98 -9.79
N PHE A 224 -11.64 -3.88 -9.54
CA PHE A 224 -10.27 -3.74 -10.02
C PHE A 224 -9.84 -4.85 -10.99
N ASN A 225 -10.63 -5.90 -11.14
CA ASN A 225 -10.29 -7.06 -11.98
C ASN A 225 -8.90 -7.64 -11.65
N THR A 226 -8.59 -7.76 -10.37
CA THR A 226 -7.31 -8.28 -9.86
C THR A 226 -7.60 -9.21 -8.68
N PRO A 227 -6.79 -10.27 -8.49
CA PRO A 227 -6.87 -11.04 -7.27
C PRO A 227 -6.52 -10.16 -6.06
N VAL A 228 -6.98 -10.56 -4.88
CA VAL A 228 -6.63 -9.86 -3.64
C VAL A 228 -5.12 -9.86 -3.46
N PRO A 229 -4.46 -8.70 -3.43
CA PRO A 229 -3.03 -8.67 -3.22
C PRO A 229 -2.70 -9.13 -1.79
N GLN A 230 -1.75 -10.03 -1.67
CA GLN A 230 -1.21 -10.35 -0.35
C GLN A 230 -0.59 -9.09 0.28
N PRO A 231 -0.78 -8.86 1.59
CA PRO A 231 -0.11 -7.76 2.27
C PRO A 231 1.41 -7.82 2.07
N ALA A 232 2.06 -6.68 1.84
CA ALA A 232 3.50 -6.61 1.56
C ALA A 232 4.36 -7.37 2.59
N ALA A 233 3.98 -7.30 3.89
CA ALA A 233 4.68 -8.03 4.94
C ALA A 233 4.54 -9.56 4.82
N GLU A 234 3.44 -10.05 4.27
CA GLU A 234 3.22 -11.48 4.00
C GLU A 234 3.95 -11.90 2.72
N GLN A 235 3.88 -11.09 1.66
CA GLN A 235 4.66 -11.33 0.43
C GLN A 235 6.16 -11.46 0.73
N LYS A 236 6.70 -10.56 1.58
CA LYS A 236 8.10 -10.63 2.01
C LYS A 236 8.42 -11.93 2.71
N LYS A 237 7.63 -12.30 3.72
CA LYS A 237 7.83 -13.55 4.47
C LYS A 237 7.70 -14.79 3.58
N SER A 238 6.72 -14.79 2.67
CA SER A 238 6.52 -15.88 1.73
C SER A 238 7.71 -16.00 0.76
N PHE A 239 8.26 -14.88 0.28
CA PHE A 239 9.43 -14.86 -0.59
C PHE A 239 10.70 -15.32 0.14
N GLU A 240 10.92 -14.87 1.38
CA GLU A 240 12.03 -15.32 2.22
C GLU A 240 11.95 -16.83 2.51
N ALA A 241 10.76 -17.33 2.84
CA ALA A 241 10.51 -18.74 3.06
C ALA A 241 10.72 -19.56 1.77
N LEU A 242 10.24 -19.05 0.65
CA LEU A 242 10.42 -19.66 -0.68
C LEU A 242 11.90 -19.83 -1.00
N LEU A 243 12.72 -18.78 -0.90
CA LEU A 243 14.16 -18.88 -1.15
C LEU A 243 14.82 -19.93 -0.24
N THR A 244 14.50 -19.88 1.06
CA THR A 244 15.08 -20.82 2.03
C THR A 244 14.71 -22.28 1.71
N THR A 245 13.45 -22.54 1.35
CA THR A 245 12.93 -23.90 1.15
C THR A 245 13.36 -24.47 -0.19
N SER A 246 13.34 -23.64 -1.25
CA SER A 246 13.62 -24.09 -2.61
C SER A 246 15.11 -24.24 -2.87
N LEU A 247 15.96 -23.37 -2.31
CA LEU A 247 17.40 -23.35 -2.57
C LEU A 247 18.19 -24.29 -1.65
N GLY A 248 17.65 -24.63 -0.45
CA GLY A 248 18.31 -25.53 0.48
C GLY A 248 19.78 -25.14 0.77
N GLU A 249 20.72 -26.01 0.40
CA GLU A 249 22.15 -25.78 0.62
C GLU A 249 22.74 -24.70 -0.28
N ASP A 250 22.13 -24.39 -1.43
CA ASP A 250 22.53 -23.30 -2.32
C ASP A 250 22.10 -21.90 -1.77
N CYS A 251 21.30 -21.85 -0.71
CA CYS A 251 20.90 -20.59 -0.06
C CYS A 251 22.05 -20.01 0.77
N SER A 252 23.06 -19.49 0.10
CA SER A 252 24.22 -18.84 0.72
C SER A 252 24.03 -17.34 0.92
N LEU A 253 24.91 -16.70 1.74
CA LEU A 253 24.93 -15.24 1.85
C LEU A 253 25.07 -14.57 0.49
N ASP A 254 26.00 -15.05 -0.34
CA ASP A 254 26.29 -14.47 -1.66
C ASP A 254 25.07 -14.49 -2.59
N VAL A 255 24.27 -15.58 -2.56
CA VAL A 255 23.03 -15.69 -3.36
C VAL A 255 21.99 -14.70 -2.86
N VAL A 256 21.74 -14.65 -1.55
CA VAL A 256 20.76 -13.72 -0.97
C VAL A 256 21.15 -12.27 -1.21
N GLN A 257 22.43 -11.94 -1.05
CA GLN A 257 23.00 -10.63 -1.31
C GLN A 257 22.85 -10.24 -2.79
N THR A 258 23.21 -11.13 -3.71
CA THR A 258 23.07 -10.86 -5.16
C THR A 258 21.60 -10.62 -5.54
N VAL A 259 20.67 -11.44 -5.04
CA VAL A 259 19.23 -11.25 -5.29
C VAL A 259 18.79 -9.88 -4.75
N HIS A 260 19.16 -9.54 -3.53
CA HIS A 260 18.82 -8.26 -2.92
C HIS A 260 19.38 -7.08 -3.72
N ASP A 261 20.66 -7.11 -4.09
CA ASP A 261 21.34 -6.03 -4.82
C ASP A 261 20.75 -5.83 -6.22
N GLN A 262 20.47 -6.92 -6.95
CA GLN A 262 19.83 -6.86 -8.27
C GLN A 262 18.42 -6.25 -8.19
N LEU A 263 17.65 -6.59 -7.18
CA LEU A 263 16.32 -6.02 -6.98
C LEU A 263 16.39 -4.54 -6.58
N CYS A 264 17.33 -4.16 -5.70
CA CYS A 264 17.60 -2.76 -5.36
C CYS A 264 17.99 -1.95 -6.60
N GLN A 265 18.90 -2.46 -7.42
CA GLN A 265 19.32 -1.81 -8.65
C GLN A 265 18.16 -1.59 -9.62
N ARG A 266 17.29 -2.60 -9.81
CA ARG A 266 16.09 -2.47 -10.64
C ARG A 266 15.14 -1.40 -10.11
N ILE A 267 14.95 -1.31 -8.80
CA ILE A 267 14.13 -0.27 -8.16
C ILE A 267 14.70 1.13 -8.44
N GLU A 268 16.02 1.29 -8.34
CA GLU A 268 16.67 2.58 -8.58
C GLU A 268 16.60 3.01 -10.05
N LEU A 269 16.92 2.11 -10.97
CA LEU A 269 16.82 2.35 -12.41
C LEU A 269 15.39 2.72 -12.83
N HIS A 270 14.39 2.02 -12.28
CA HIS A 270 12.99 2.32 -12.55
C HIS A 270 12.60 3.71 -12.04
N LYS A 271 13.06 4.09 -10.85
CA LYS A 271 12.82 5.41 -10.27
C LYS A 271 13.48 6.53 -11.11
N GLU A 272 14.69 6.30 -11.63
CA GLU A 272 15.40 7.26 -12.49
C GLU A 272 14.73 7.40 -13.87
N SER A 273 14.20 6.31 -14.40
CA SER A 273 13.52 6.30 -15.71
C SER A 273 12.20 7.08 -15.72
N LYS A 274 11.59 7.31 -14.55
CA LYS A 274 10.27 7.97 -14.37
C LYS A 274 9.17 7.36 -15.23
N VAL A 275 9.28 6.07 -15.55
CA VAL A 275 8.26 5.34 -16.29
C VAL A 275 7.05 5.14 -15.35
N PRO A 276 5.82 5.49 -15.78
CA PRO A 276 4.63 5.38 -14.95
C PRO A 276 4.17 3.94 -14.70
N GLU A 277 4.58 2.99 -15.57
CA GLU A 277 4.28 1.58 -15.40
C GLU A 277 4.92 1.04 -14.12
N PRO A 278 4.20 0.18 -13.36
CA PRO A 278 4.74 -0.40 -12.12
C PRO A 278 5.92 -1.34 -12.44
N LEU A 279 6.97 -1.27 -11.64
CA LEU A 279 8.05 -2.24 -11.69
C LEU A 279 7.55 -3.57 -11.12
N MET A 280 7.44 -4.56 -11.97
CA MET A 280 7.06 -5.92 -11.58
C MET A 280 8.24 -6.87 -11.85
N ILE A 281 8.37 -7.87 -10.99
CA ILE A 281 9.40 -8.91 -11.08
C ILE A 281 8.69 -10.25 -11.28
N SER A 282 8.96 -10.88 -12.41
CA SER A 282 8.45 -12.19 -12.74
C SER A 282 9.25 -13.30 -12.05
N LYS A 283 8.71 -14.51 -12.05
CA LYS A 283 9.41 -15.72 -11.63
C LYS A 283 10.71 -15.94 -12.43
N GLU A 284 10.66 -15.67 -13.73
CA GLU A 284 11.78 -15.80 -14.65
C GLU A 284 12.91 -14.81 -14.33
N ASP A 285 12.56 -13.57 -13.96
CA ASP A 285 13.55 -12.57 -13.53
C ASP A 285 14.36 -13.03 -12.32
N VAL A 286 13.67 -13.55 -11.29
CA VAL A 286 14.34 -14.07 -10.09
C VAL A 286 15.17 -15.31 -10.44
N LYS A 287 14.65 -16.20 -11.26
CA LYS A 287 15.36 -17.41 -11.71
C LYS A 287 16.62 -17.08 -12.51
N GLU A 288 16.60 -16.01 -13.31
CA GLU A 288 17.79 -15.55 -14.04
C GLU A 288 18.88 -15.11 -13.06
N VAL A 289 18.52 -14.35 -12.04
CA VAL A 289 19.46 -13.93 -10.97
C VAL A 289 20.02 -15.15 -10.25
N LEU A 290 19.18 -16.09 -9.82
CA LEU A 290 19.61 -17.31 -9.14
C LEU A 290 20.54 -18.16 -10.02
N THR A 291 20.26 -18.22 -11.34
CA THR A 291 21.11 -18.92 -12.30
C THR A 291 22.48 -18.26 -12.40
N SER A 292 22.54 -16.93 -12.39
CA SER A 292 23.81 -16.19 -12.42
C SER A 292 24.67 -16.41 -11.17
N CYS A 293 24.04 -16.74 -10.05
CA CYS A 293 24.70 -17.11 -8.78
C CYS A 293 25.20 -18.55 -8.75
N GLY A 294 24.93 -19.35 -9.79
CA GLY A 294 25.38 -20.75 -9.87
C GLY A 294 24.50 -21.74 -9.10
N VAL A 295 23.25 -21.39 -8.79
CA VAL A 295 22.27 -22.29 -8.17
C VAL A 295 22.01 -23.48 -9.09
N SER A 296 21.94 -24.67 -8.51
CA SER A 296 21.78 -25.94 -9.26
C SER A 296 20.45 -26.01 -10.02
N GLN A 297 20.43 -26.71 -11.16
CA GLN A 297 19.20 -26.86 -11.96
C GLN A 297 18.06 -27.53 -11.19
N GLU A 298 18.38 -28.40 -10.23
CA GLU A 298 17.42 -29.08 -9.38
C GLU A 298 16.70 -28.03 -8.47
N HIS A 299 17.47 -27.16 -7.80
CA HIS A 299 16.91 -26.10 -6.94
C HIS A 299 16.18 -25.02 -7.75
N LEU A 300 16.64 -24.70 -8.97
CA LEU A 300 15.91 -23.78 -9.87
C LEU A 300 14.56 -24.35 -10.33
N ALA A 301 14.49 -25.65 -10.60
CA ALA A 301 13.24 -26.32 -10.95
C ALA A 301 12.27 -26.32 -9.76
N LYS A 302 12.79 -26.66 -8.57
CA LYS A 302 12.02 -26.61 -7.31
C LYS A 302 11.52 -25.20 -7.01
N PHE A 303 12.38 -24.19 -7.13
CA PHE A 303 11.98 -22.78 -6.98
C PHE A 303 10.81 -22.42 -7.88
N SER A 304 10.84 -22.86 -9.14
CA SER A 304 9.75 -22.54 -10.08
C SER A 304 8.41 -23.13 -9.65
N VAL A 305 8.40 -24.37 -9.14
CA VAL A 305 7.18 -25.03 -8.64
C VAL A 305 6.69 -24.36 -7.36
N ASP A 306 7.58 -24.19 -6.38
CA ASP A 306 7.24 -23.60 -5.09
C ASP A 306 6.77 -22.13 -5.24
N TYR A 307 7.29 -21.39 -6.23
CA TYR A 307 6.85 -20.04 -6.58
C TYR A 307 5.39 -20.03 -7.05
N ASP A 308 5.05 -20.93 -7.99
CA ASP A 308 3.69 -21.03 -8.52
C ASP A 308 2.69 -21.48 -7.45
N GLU A 309 3.10 -22.33 -6.51
CA GLU A 309 2.28 -22.72 -5.36
C GLU A 309 2.09 -21.59 -4.35
N THR A 310 3.10 -20.75 -4.16
CA THR A 310 3.10 -19.67 -3.15
C THR A 310 2.37 -18.43 -3.63
N PHE A 311 2.61 -17.99 -4.86
CA PHE A 311 2.11 -16.72 -5.40
C PHE A 311 1.09 -16.88 -6.53
N GLY A 312 0.98 -18.07 -7.11
CA GLY A 312 0.14 -18.36 -8.25
C GLY A 312 0.90 -18.39 -9.59
N PHE A 313 0.32 -19.08 -10.54
CA PHE A 313 0.88 -19.20 -11.89
C PHE A 313 0.96 -17.84 -12.58
N GLU A 314 2.11 -17.49 -13.15
CA GLU A 314 2.39 -16.18 -13.77
C GLU A 314 2.17 -14.96 -12.85
N ALA A 315 2.31 -15.15 -11.55
CA ALA A 315 2.24 -14.03 -10.62
C ALA A 315 3.52 -13.17 -10.69
N ASP A 316 3.34 -11.89 -10.90
CA ASP A 316 4.41 -10.89 -10.83
C ASP A 316 4.39 -10.22 -9.45
N LEU A 317 5.56 -9.99 -8.85
CA LEU A 317 5.70 -9.38 -7.53
C LEU A 317 6.28 -7.98 -7.64
N HIS A 318 5.81 -7.08 -6.78
CA HIS A 318 6.43 -5.77 -6.67
C HIS A 318 7.71 -5.88 -5.84
N PRO A 319 8.91 -5.54 -6.36
CA PRO A 319 10.16 -5.75 -5.64
C PRO A 319 10.22 -5.06 -4.27
N LYS A 320 9.60 -3.90 -4.11
CA LYS A 320 9.49 -3.19 -2.80
C LYS A 320 8.71 -3.99 -1.74
N ASN A 321 7.89 -4.96 -2.14
CA ASN A 321 7.13 -5.80 -1.23
C ASN A 321 7.90 -7.04 -0.76
N ILE A 322 8.96 -7.41 -1.45
CA ILE A 322 9.71 -8.66 -1.19
C ILE A 322 11.09 -8.41 -0.58
N ILE A 323 11.66 -7.20 -0.73
CA ILE A 323 12.92 -6.81 -0.10
C ILE A 323 12.79 -5.53 0.72
N ASP A 324 13.73 -5.30 1.64
CA ASP A 324 13.93 -3.99 2.27
C ASP A 324 14.99 -3.23 1.47
N ASN A 325 14.56 -2.26 0.67
CA ASN A 325 15.44 -1.45 -0.18
C ASN A 325 16.22 -0.35 0.59
N LYS A 326 16.07 -0.27 1.91
CA LYS A 326 16.77 0.70 2.75
C LYS A 326 17.90 0.08 3.55
N HIS A 327 17.79 -1.20 3.88
CA HIS A 327 18.76 -1.90 4.70
C HIS A 327 18.93 -3.34 4.22
N PHE A 328 20.17 -3.77 4.13
CA PHE A 328 20.52 -5.18 4.09
C PHE A 328 20.72 -5.67 5.52
N GLU A 329 19.89 -6.62 5.97
CA GLU A 329 19.88 -7.09 7.36
C GLU A 329 20.43 -8.52 7.45
N VAL A 330 21.44 -8.72 8.33
CA VAL A 330 21.91 -10.04 8.72
C VAL A 330 21.60 -10.24 10.20
N LYS A 331 20.90 -11.31 10.53
CA LYS A 331 20.40 -11.58 11.88
C LYS A 331 20.85 -12.93 12.40
N THR A 332 21.35 -12.94 13.63
CA THR A 332 21.54 -14.12 14.47
C THR A 332 20.64 -14.02 15.71
N PRO A 333 20.51 -15.06 16.54
CA PRO A 333 19.69 -14.96 17.75
C PRO A 333 20.04 -13.77 18.66
N ASP A 334 21.32 -13.38 18.70
CA ASP A 334 21.84 -12.39 19.68
C ASP A 334 22.32 -11.10 19.00
N VAL A 335 22.45 -11.05 17.67
CA VAL A 335 23.04 -9.94 16.94
C VAL A 335 22.22 -9.59 15.72
N VAL A 336 21.99 -8.30 15.48
CA VAL A 336 21.40 -7.77 14.26
C VAL A 336 22.38 -6.78 13.64
N ILE A 337 22.73 -7.02 12.39
CA ILE A 337 23.60 -6.18 11.58
C ILE A 337 22.74 -5.56 10.48
N LYS A 338 22.77 -4.23 10.35
CA LYS A 338 22.10 -3.50 9.28
C LYS A 338 23.10 -2.63 8.57
N VAL A 339 23.18 -2.79 7.27
CA VAL A 339 24.06 -1.99 6.41
C VAL A 339 23.24 -1.32 5.30
N ASP A 340 23.79 -0.26 4.74
CA ASP A 340 23.27 0.32 3.50
C ASP A 340 23.32 -0.75 2.40
N PRO A 341 22.25 -0.95 1.62
CA PRO A 341 22.24 -1.90 0.50
C PRO A 341 23.42 -1.73 -0.45
N ALA A 342 23.83 -0.49 -0.74
CA ALA A 342 24.97 -0.19 -1.60
C ALA A 342 26.32 -0.65 -1.00
N ARG A 343 26.33 -1.04 0.27
CA ARG A 343 27.52 -1.50 1.00
C ARG A 343 27.32 -2.90 1.62
N SER A 344 26.47 -3.71 1.01
CA SER A 344 26.29 -5.12 1.40
C SER A 344 27.60 -5.92 1.30
N ASP A 345 28.50 -5.50 0.41
CA ASP A 345 29.86 -6.00 0.22
C ASP A 345 30.75 -5.99 1.48
N LEU A 346 30.40 -5.18 2.48
CA LEU A 346 31.13 -5.15 3.75
C LEU A 346 30.94 -6.42 4.61
N ILE A 347 29.92 -7.23 4.29
CA ILE A 347 29.60 -8.42 5.09
C ILE A 347 30.06 -9.68 4.33
N GLU A 348 30.89 -10.47 4.99
CA GLU A 348 31.37 -11.76 4.49
C GLU A 348 31.11 -12.88 5.49
N THR A 349 31.01 -14.12 4.99
CA THR A 349 31.00 -15.31 5.84
C THR A 349 32.27 -16.13 5.63
N ARG A 350 32.93 -16.54 6.72
CA ARG A 350 34.10 -17.41 6.66
C ARG A 350 34.05 -18.49 7.73
N VAL A 351 34.67 -19.63 7.41
CA VAL A 351 34.92 -20.71 8.39
C VAL A 351 36.39 -20.69 8.72
N ILE A 352 36.70 -20.37 9.98
CA ILE A 352 38.08 -20.29 10.49
C ILE A 352 38.20 -21.30 11.64
N GLY A 353 39.09 -22.27 11.48
CA GLY A 353 39.30 -23.31 12.52
C GLY A 353 38.04 -24.16 12.81
N GLY A 354 37.12 -24.31 11.86
CA GLY A 354 35.85 -25.04 12.05
C GLY A 354 34.73 -24.20 12.67
N VAL A 355 34.97 -22.94 13.01
CA VAL A 355 33.96 -22.00 13.53
C VAL A 355 33.47 -21.10 12.40
N LYS A 356 32.16 -20.91 12.33
CA LYS A 356 31.51 -20.01 11.34
C LYS A 356 31.57 -18.58 11.88
N TYR A 357 32.02 -17.65 11.05
CA TYR A 357 32.10 -16.23 11.35
C TYR A 357 31.32 -15.42 10.34
N ILE A 358 30.70 -14.33 10.82
CA ILE A 358 30.24 -13.22 10.01
C ILE A 358 31.26 -12.10 10.24
N LEU A 359 31.92 -11.67 9.19
CA LEU A 359 32.94 -10.63 9.21
C LEU A 359 32.36 -9.35 8.63
N ILE A 360 32.73 -8.22 9.25
CA ILE A 360 32.39 -6.89 8.75
C ILE A 360 33.71 -6.19 8.43
N SER A 361 33.91 -5.83 7.15
CA SER A 361 35.06 -5.05 6.74
C SER A 361 34.97 -3.63 7.31
N ALA A 362 36.01 -3.18 8.01
CA ALA A 362 36.09 -1.85 8.57
C ALA A 362 37.38 -1.17 8.09
N ASP A 363 37.19 -0.11 7.27
CA ASP A 363 38.34 0.61 6.70
C ASP A 363 38.94 1.58 7.71
N GLU A 364 38.14 2.45 8.32
CA GLU A 364 38.57 3.44 9.32
C GLU A 364 37.41 3.83 10.25
N ASN A 365 37.73 4.42 11.41
CA ASN A 365 36.78 5.01 12.36
C ASN A 365 35.73 4.04 12.94
N VAL A 366 36.21 2.94 13.52
CA VAL A 366 35.33 2.04 14.29
C VAL A 366 35.01 2.64 15.64
N GLU A 367 33.72 2.84 15.90
CA GLU A 367 33.24 3.38 17.18
C GLU A 367 32.52 2.29 17.99
N VAL A 368 32.89 2.16 19.26
CA VAL A 368 32.26 1.24 20.21
C VAL A 368 31.73 2.04 21.40
N ASN A 369 30.41 2.05 21.59
CA ASN A 369 29.77 2.81 22.67
C ASN A 369 30.15 4.31 22.72
N GLY A 370 30.31 4.94 21.53
CA GLY A 370 30.72 6.34 21.44
C GLY A 370 32.24 6.57 21.57
N VAL A 371 33.06 5.52 21.60
CA VAL A 371 34.53 5.61 21.69
C VAL A 371 35.14 5.06 20.40
N ASN A 372 35.95 5.88 19.73
CA ASN A 372 36.71 5.43 18.56
C ASN A 372 37.81 4.46 18.99
N ILE A 373 37.85 3.31 18.34
CA ILE A 373 38.90 2.28 18.59
C ILE A 373 39.80 2.17 17.35
N ASN A 374 41.05 1.85 17.59
CA ASN A 374 42.03 1.50 16.56
C ASN A 374 42.12 -0.02 16.45
N ILE A 375 41.99 -0.56 15.27
CA ILE A 375 42.23 -1.97 14.96
C ILE A 375 43.69 -2.04 14.48
N SER A 376 44.58 -2.61 15.30
CA SER A 376 45.99 -2.80 14.94
C SER A 376 46.16 -4.04 14.06
N ASP A 377 46.99 -3.88 13.04
CA ASP A 377 47.38 -4.99 12.17
C ASP A 377 48.52 -5.77 12.82
N PRO A 378 48.31 -7.03 13.26
CA PRO A 378 49.35 -7.81 13.96
C PRO A 378 50.57 -8.09 13.10
N GLU A 379 50.50 -8.00 11.76
CA GLU A 379 51.67 -8.18 10.89
C GLU A 379 52.60 -6.96 10.87
N LYS A 380 52.15 -5.78 11.25
CA LYS A 380 53.00 -4.58 11.36
C LYS A 380 53.75 -4.46 12.69
N GLU A 381 53.30 -5.14 13.72
CA GLU A 381 54.01 -5.14 15.01
C GLU A 381 55.27 -6.02 15.03
N THR A 382 55.37 -7.02 14.15
CA THR A 382 56.54 -7.92 14.04
C THR A 382 57.69 -7.34 13.21
N ALA A 383 57.50 -6.22 12.51
CA ALA A 383 58.53 -5.59 11.68
C ALA A 383 59.38 -4.53 12.42
N ASN A 384 59.09 -4.25 13.69
CA ASN A 384 59.77 -3.25 14.51
C ASN A 384 60.47 -3.85 15.75
N VAL A 385 60.91 -5.14 15.69
CA VAL A 385 61.77 -5.74 16.72
C VAL A 385 63.09 -6.16 16.14
#